data_c7ccaece75b0d5371f4565100c9dfc5e
#
_entry.id   c7ccaece75b0d5371f4565100c9dfc5e
#
_cell.length_a   1.000
_cell.length_b   1.000
_cell.length_c   1.000
_cell.angle_alpha   90.00
_cell.angle_beta   90.00
_cell.angle_gamma   90.00
#
_symmetry.space_group_name_H-M   'P 1'
#
loop_
_entity.id
_entity.type
_entity.pdbx_description
1 polymer ?
#
loop_
_entity_poly.entity_id
_entity_poly.type
_entity_poly.pdbx_seq_one_letter_code
_entity_poly.pdbx_strand_id
1 'polypeptide(L)'
;MKIIVTILVTINVLFTLTGCTTPTTAPTVLADPSAGSPTVKPTMDLDWFSMEMTDVRTGETFTMNDFAGKVVLVETMAMWCPNCLVQANEVRKMHEALGNPEDLVSVSLDVDFNEDEASLKKYVDDYGFDWRFSVASLQVARAMGNLYSAQYLNPPLSPMLIIDRNGEVHLLDYGKKDAETLQKILEPFLAK
;
A
#
# COMPACT_ATOMS: atom_id res chain seq x y z
N MET A 1 46.83 46.49 -12.39
CA MET A 1 46.82 47.91 -12.80
C MET A 1 45.68 48.07 -13.83
N LYS A 2 44.77 49.01 -13.60
CA LYS A 2 43.50 49.38 -14.31
C LYS A 2 42.30 48.56 -13.87
N ILE A 3 41.45 48.93 -12.94
CA ILE A 3 40.53 50.05 -12.70
C ILE A 3 39.75 50.44 -13.98
N ILE A 4 38.42 50.19 -13.95
CA ILE A 4 37.33 50.94 -14.58
C ILE A 4 36.05 50.33 -14.01
N VAL A 5 35.35 50.88 -13.06
CA VAL A 5 34.40 52.02 -13.03
C VAL A 5 32.97 51.60 -13.44
N THR A 6 32.19 51.50 -12.41
CA THR A 6 30.78 51.79 -12.14
C THR A 6 29.93 52.38 -13.27
N ILE A 7 28.71 51.81 -13.50
CA ILE A 7 27.52 52.61 -13.79
C ILE A 7 26.31 51.95 -13.10
N LEU A 8 25.78 52.67 -12.12
CA LEU A 8 24.45 52.54 -11.54
C LEU A 8 23.41 53.11 -12.52
N VAL A 9 22.41 52.36 -12.87
CA VAL A 9 21.17 52.91 -13.41
C VAL A 9 20.02 52.46 -12.53
N THR A 10 19.54 53.39 -11.72
CA THR A 10 18.32 53.31 -10.96
C THR A 10 17.15 53.67 -11.85
N ILE A 11 16.25 52.74 -12.13
CA ILE A 11 14.93 53.05 -12.68
C ILE A 11 13.90 52.75 -11.59
N ASN A 12 13.39 53.82 -10.97
CA ASN A 12 12.19 53.84 -10.15
C ASN A 12 10.97 53.80 -11.07
N VAL A 13 10.22 52.70 -11.05
CA VAL A 13 8.86 52.65 -11.57
C VAL A 13 7.90 52.51 -10.41
N LEU A 14 7.26 53.62 -10.09
CA LEU A 14 6.19 53.71 -9.11
C LEU A 14 4.91 53.14 -9.78
N PHE A 15 4.50 51.94 -9.38
CA PHE A 15 3.19 51.41 -9.77
C PHE A 15 2.29 51.39 -8.54
N THR A 16 1.41 52.37 -8.45
CA THR A 16 0.30 52.37 -7.47
C THR A 16 -0.83 51.50 -8.03
N LEU A 17 -1.05 50.33 -7.43
CA LEU A 17 -2.25 49.54 -7.65
C LEU A 17 -3.00 49.41 -6.32
N THR A 18 -4.08 50.18 -6.24
CA THR A 18 -5.15 50.02 -5.28
C THR A 18 -5.90 48.75 -5.62
N GLY A 19 -5.69 47.66 -4.85
CA GLY A 19 -6.43 46.40 -4.98
C GLY A 19 -7.14 46.10 -3.67
N CYS A 20 -8.47 46.08 -3.69
CA CYS A 20 -9.33 45.65 -2.57
C CYS A 20 -8.99 44.23 -2.17
N THR A 21 -8.49 44.02 -0.95
CA THR A 21 -8.34 42.72 -0.34
C THR A 21 -9.63 42.36 0.40
N THR A 22 -10.42 41.46 -0.17
CA THR A 22 -11.44 40.73 0.59
C THR A 22 -10.72 39.59 1.34
N PRO A 23 -10.90 39.43 2.65
CA PRO A 23 -10.36 38.28 3.37
C PRO A 23 -11.21 37.05 3.03
N THR A 24 -10.68 36.16 2.17
CA THR A 24 -11.22 34.82 2.04
C THR A 24 -10.83 34.02 3.27
N THR A 25 -11.76 33.86 4.18
CA THR A 25 -11.68 32.88 5.28
C THR A 25 -11.67 31.49 4.69
N ALA A 26 -10.51 30.84 4.64
CA ALA A 26 -10.44 29.42 4.36
C ALA A 26 -11.16 28.66 5.50
N PRO A 27 -12.05 27.70 5.21
CA PRO A 27 -12.61 26.85 6.23
C PRO A 27 -11.49 25.99 6.81
N THR A 28 -11.18 26.18 8.10
CA THR A 28 -10.38 25.26 8.87
C THR A 28 -11.20 23.98 9.03
N VAL A 29 -10.91 22.98 8.20
CA VAL A 29 -11.43 21.62 8.39
C VAL A 29 -10.68 21.05 9.58
N LEU A 30 -11.31 21.02 10.73
CA LEU A 30 -10.87 20.22 11.87
C LEU A 30 -10.97 18.75 11.41
N ALA A 31 -9.84 18.08 11.27
CA ALA A 31 -9.81 16.64 10.99
C ALA A 31 -10.45 15.93 12.20
N ASP A 32 -11.56 15.26 11.96
CA ASP A 32 -12.21 14.37 12.91
C ASP A 32 -11.33 13.12 13.05
N PRO A 33 -10.75 12.81 14.21
CA PRO A 33 -9.93 11.61 14.42
C PRO A 33 -10.74 10.30 14.34
N SER A 34 -12.05 10.38 14.12
CA SER A 34 -12.97 9.24 13.95
C SER A 34 -13.28 8.93 12.48
N ALA A 35 -12.67 9.61 11.51
CA ALA A 35 -12.85 9.29 10.11
C ALA A 35 -12.16 7.94 9.82
N GLY A 36 -12.95 6.88 9.78
CA GLY A 36 -12.49 5.55 9.38
C GLY A 36 -11.75 5.58 8.05
N SER A 37 -10.74 4.72 7.90
CA SER A 37 -10.01 4.53 6.64
C SER A 37 -11.00 4.46 5.45
N PRO A 38 -10.65 5.08 4.31
CA PRO A 38 -11.54 5.05 3.15
C PRO A 38 -11.76 3.61 2.68
N THR A 39 -13.02 3.19 2.60
CA THR A 39 -13.42 1.90 2.04
C THR A 39 -13.70 2.08 0.56
N VAL A 40 -13.02 1.32 -0.29
CA VAL A 40 -13.18 1.37 -1.75
C VAL A 40 -13.80 0.06 -2.24
N LYS A 41 -14.97 0.14 -2.90
CA LYS A 41 -15.59 -1.03 -3.55
C LYS A 41 -15.09 -1.10 -5.00
N PRO A 42 -14.50 -2.23 -5.44
CA PRO A 42 -14.04 -2.39 -6.83
C PRO A 42 -15.19 -2.22 -7.83
N THR A 43 -14.97 -1.47 -8.91
CA THR A 43 -15.88 -1.44 -10.08
C THR A 43 -15.44 -2.47 -11.10
N MET A 44 -16.39 -3.07 -11.83
CA MET A 44 -16.17 -4.26 -12.70
C MET A 44 -15.03 -4.15 -13.73
N ASP A 45 -14.64 -2.95 -14.15
CA ASP A 45 -13.55 -2.75 -15.14
C ASP A 45 -12.12 -2.83 -14.55
N LEU A 46 -11.98 -2.91 -13.22
CA LEU A 46 -10.71 -2.98 -12.51
C LEU A 46 -10.74 -4.07 -11.41
N ASP A 47 -11.57 -5.09 -11.61
CA ASP A 47 -11.74 -6.18 -10.65
C ASP A 47 -10.52 -7.11 -10.65
N TRP A 48 -9.47 -6.68 -9.95
CA TRP A 48 -8.29 -7.51 -9.75
C TRP A 48 -8.55 -8.73 -8.87
N PHE A 49 -9.72 -8.80 -8.23
CA PHE A 49 -10.10 -9.96 -7.42
C PHE A 49 -10.35 -11.21 -8.27
N SER A 50 -10.73 -11.04 -9.53
CA SER A 50 -10.93 -12.14 -10.48
C SER A 50 -9.68 -12.50 -11.30
N MET A 51 -8.58 -11.72 -11.16
CA MET A 51 -7.35 -11.98 -11.90
C MET A 51 -6.58 -13.13 -11.26
N GLU A 52 -6.14 -14.08 -12.11
CA GLU A 52 -5.34 -15.22 -11.68
C GLU A 52 -3.94 -14.80 -11.24
N MET A 53 -3.50 -15.38 -10.14
CA MET A 53 -2.17 -15.25 -9.54
C MET A 53 -1.64 -16.63 -9.18
N THR A 54 -0.33 -16.81 -9.18
CA THR A 54 0.32 -18.07 -8.81
C THR A 54 0.93 -17.96 -7.41
N ASP A 55 0.57 -18.83 -6.49
CA ASP A 55 1.33 -19.01 -5.24
C ASP A 55 2.67 -19.68 -5.58
N VAL A 56 3.77 -18.92 -5.50
CA VAL A 56 5.11 -19.41 -5.89
C VAL A 56 5.58 -20.59 -5.01
N ARG A 57 5.01 -20.78 -3.83
CA ARG A 57 5.37 -21.89 -2.92
C ARG A 57 4.85 -23.22 -3.44
N THR A 58 3.59 -23.24 -3.88
CA THR A 58 2.88 -24.47 -4.25
C THR A 58 2.73 -24.64 -5.76
N GLY A 59 2.81 -23.54 -6.52
CA GLY A 59 2.49 -23.50 -7.95
C GLY A 59 0.97 -23.49 -8.23
N GLU A 60 0.13 -23.37 -7.17
CA GLU A 60 -1.32 -23.29 -7.33
C GLU A 60 -1.75 -21.93 -7.81
N THR A 61 -2.67 -21.90 -8.77
CA THR A 61 -3.33 -20.67 -9.21
C THR A 61 -4.47 -20.32 -8.25
N PHE A 62 -4.61 -19.06 -7.92
CA PHE A 62 -5.68 -18.53 -7.09
C PHE A 62 -6.13 -17.14 -7.56
N THR A 63 -7.30 -16.73 -7.12
CA THR A 63 -7.84 -15.38 -7.24
C THR A 63 -8.22 -14.85 -5.86
N MET A 64 -8.41 -13.55 -5.69
CA MET A 64 -8.92 -13.02 -4.40
C MET A 64 -10.35 -13.50 -4.12
N ASN A 65 -11.13 -13.78 -5.17
CA ASN A 65 -12.50 -14.32 -5.03
C ASN A 65 -12.54 -15.71 -4.39
N ASP A 66 -11.45 -16.49 -4.45
CA ASP A 66 -11.36 -17.81 -3.81
C ASP A 66 -11.37 -17.72 -2.28
N PHE A 67 -11.13 -16.53 -1.75
CA PHE A 67 -11.16 -16.24 -0.31
C PHE A 67 -12.45 -15.55 0.14
N ALA A 68 -13.50 -15.57 -0.66
CA ALA A 68 -14.79 -14.99 -0.28
C ALA A 68 -15.26 -15.51 1.10
N GLY A 69 -15.69 -14.61 1.97
CA GLY A 69 -16.10 -14.91 3.35
C GLY A 69 -14.95 -15.01 4.36
N LYS A 70 -13.71 -14.91 3.93
CA LYS A 70 -12.51 -14.81 4.79
C LYS A 70 -12.03 -13.37 4.89
N VAL A 71 -11.18 -13.12 5.87
CA VAL A 71 -10.40 -11.88 5.97
C VAL A 71 -9.09 -12.09 5.23
N VAL A 72 -8.76 -11.20 4.28
CA VAL A 72 -7.51 -11.28 3.53
C VAL A 72 -6.64 -10.08 3.85
N LEU A 73 -5.45 -10.33 4.38
CA LEU A 73 -4.42 -9.30 4.55
C LEU A 73 -3.51 -9.32 3.31
N VAL A 74 -3.49 -8.23 2.58
CA VAL A 74 -2.64 -8.07 1.39
C VAL A 74 -1.55 -7.05 1.67
N GLU A 75 -0.30 -7.41 1.36
CA GLU A 75 0.82 -6.46 1.30
C GLU A 75 1.41 -6.43 -0.11
N THR A 76 1.91 -5.29 -0.54
CA THR A 76 2.75 -5.19 -1.72
C THR A 76 4.21 -5.07 -1.32
N MET A 77 5.07 -5.80 -2.00
CA MET A 77 6.47 -5.94 -1.64
C MET A 77 7.38 -6.02 -2.87
N ALA A 78 8.69 -6.04 -2.63
CA ALA A 78 9.72 -6.45 -3.56
C ALA A 78 10.85 -7.15 -2.78
N MET A 79 11.53 -8.12 -3.39
CA MET A 79 12.57 -8.91 -2.70
C MET A 79 13.76 -8.06 -2.25
N TRP A 80 14.12 -7.02 -3.01
CA TRP A 80 15.21 -6.11 -2.66
C TRP A 80 14.88 -5.15 -1.50
N CYS A 81 13.62 -5.08 -1.06
CA CYS A 81 13.15 -4.10 -0.09
C CYS A 81 13.37 -4.55 1.35
N PRO A 82 14.31 -3.92 2.13
CA PRO A 82 14.55 -4.33 3.51
C PRO A 82 13.34 -4.14 4.44
N ASN A 83 12.52 -3.10 4.18
CA ASN A 83 11.29 -2.86 4.96
C ASN A 83 10.28 -3.98 4.75
N CYS A 84 10.19 -4.53 3.53
CA CYS A 84 9.30 -5.63 3.20
C CYS A 84 9.70 -6.92 3.93
N LEU A 85 10.99 -7.22 3.99
CA LEU A 85 11.48 -8.37 4.76
C LEU A 85 11.16 -8.22 6.25
N VAL A 86 11.32 -7.02 6.82
CA VAL A 86 10.93 -6.76 8.21
C VAL A 86 9.42 -6.94 8.38
N GLN A 87 8.61 -6.40 7.47
CA GLN A 87 7.15 -6.52 7.52
C GLN A 87 6.69 -7.98 7.41
N ALA A 88 7.26 -8.76 6.48
CA ALA A 88 6.95 -10.19 6.34
C ALA A 88 7.27 -10.97 7.63
N ASN A 89 8.36 -10.64 8.33
CA ASN A 89 8.64 -11.24 9.64
C ASN A 89 7.60 -10.86 10.72
N GLU A 90 7.05 -9.65 10.68
CA GLU A 90 5.97 -9.24 11.59
C GLU A 90 4.65 -9.93 11.24
N VAL A 91 4.35 -10.15 9.95
CA VAL A 91 3.20 -10.97 9.50
C VAL A 91 3.31 -12.40 10.02
N ARG A 92 4.49 -13.03 9.94
CA ARG A 92 4.72 -14.37 10.52
C ARG A 92 4.43 -14.41 12.02
N LYS A 93 5.01 -13.47 12.79
CA LYS A 93 4.75 -13.39 14.24
C LYS A 93 3.27 -13.16 14.57
N MET A 94 2.58 -12.38 13.76
CA MET A 94 1.15 -12.15 13.89
C MET A 94 0.37 -13.46 13.67
N HIS A 95 0.69 -14.25 12.64
CA HIS A 95 0.09 -15.55 12.41
C HIS A 95 0.34 -16.50 13.58
N GLU A 96 1.58 -16.61 14.07
CA GLU A 96 1.95 -17.41 15.22
C GLU A 96 1.14 -17.02 16.47
N ALA A 97 1.01 -15.72 16.74
CA ALA A 97 0.28 -15.21 17.91
C ALA A 97 -1.24 -15.40 17.80
N LEU A 98 -1.81 -15.35 16.60
CA LEU A 98 -3.24 -15.63 16.36
C LEU A 98 -3.55 -17.14 16.29
N GLY A 99 -2.52 -18.01 16.25
CA GLY A 99 -2.70 -19.44 16.12
C GLY A 99 -3.16 -19.87 14.73
N ASN A 100 -2.79 -19.12 13.69
CA ASN A 100 -3.11 -19.39 12.27
C ASN A 100 -4.62 -19.65 12.04
N PRO A 101 -5.50 -18.66 12.29
CA PRO A 101 -6.92 -18.88 12.14
C PRO A 101 -7.28 -19.16 10.68
N GLU A 102 -8.13 -20.17 10.43
CA GLU A 102 -8.55 -20.57 9.08
C GLU A 102 -9.29 -19.46 8.32
N ASP A 103 -9.85 -18.49 9.05
CA ASP A 103 -10.60 -17.35 8.51
C ASP A 103 -9.70 -16.20 8.07
N LEU A 104 -8.38 -16.26 8.31
CA LEU A 104 -7.39 -15.27 7.90
C LEU A 104 -6.48 -15.82 6.80
N VAL A 105 -6.39 -15.11 5.70
CA VAL A 105 -5.48 -15.39 4.60
C VAL A 105 -4.52 -14.22 4.45
N SER A 106 -3.22 -14.47 4.35
CA SER A 106 -2.24 -13.45 3.96
C SER A 106 -1.76 -13.68 2.53
N VAL A 107 -1.58 -12.59 1.79
CA VAL A 107 -1.06 -12.58 0.42
C VAL A 107 -0.03 -11.47 0.30
N SER A 108 1.20 -11.83 -0.06
CA SER A 108 2.27 -10.90 -0.39
C SER A 108 2.44 -10.83 -1.90
N LEU A 109 2.22 -9.63 -2.48
CA LEU A 109 2.30 -9.38 -3.91
C LEU A 109 3.61 -8.65 -4.24
N ASP A 110 4.50 -9.32 -4.93
CA ASP A 110 5.68 -8.71 -5.50
C ASP A 110 5.28 -7.83 -6.69
N VAL A 111 5.53 -6.54 -6.58
CA VAL A 111 5.15 -5.54 -7.59
C VAL A 111 6.33 -5.01 -8.40
N ASP A 112 7.52 -5.59 -8.25
CA ASP A 112 8.68 -5.25 -9.08
C ASP A 112 8.68 -6.09 -10.37
N PHE A 113 8.54 -5.44 -11.51
CA PHE A 113 8.50 -6.09 -12.83
C PHE A 113 9.83 -6.69 -13.29
N ASN A 114 10.92 -6.49 -12.54
CA ASN A 114 12.22 -7.11 -12.80
C ASN A 114 12.43 -8.39 -11.97
N GLU A 115 11.50 -8.71 -11.10
CA GLU A 115 11.53 -9.92 -10.26
C GLU A 115 10.63 -11.00 -10.90
N ASP A 116 10.97 -12.27 -10.69
CA ASP A 116 10.27 -13.41 -11.29
C ASP A 116 9.85 -14.44 -10.24
N GLU A 117 8.92 -15.33 -10.62
CA GLU A 117 8.38 -16.36 -9.73
C GLU A 117 9.45 -17.31 -9.18
N ALA A 118 10.48 -17.65 -9.96
CA ALA A 118 11.53 -18.56 -9.51
C ALA A 118 12.41 -17.91 -8.43
N SER A 119 12.74 -16.65 -8.61
CA SER A 119 13.49 -15.85 -7.63
C SER A 119 12.66 -15.60 -6.38
N LEU A 120 11.38 -15.27 -6.54
CA LEU A 120 10.46 -15.07 -5.42
C LEU A 120 10.24 -16.37 -4.64
N LYS A 121 10.11 -17.52 -5.34
CA LYS A 121 10.05 -18.82 -4.67
C LYS A 121 11.28 -19.08 -3.82
N LYS A 122 12.46 -18.84 -4.39
CA LYS A 122 13.71 -19.00 -3.64
C LYS A 122 13.76 -18.10 -2.41
N TYR A 123 13.34 -16.84 -2.55
CA TYR A 123 13.25 -15.89 -1.44
C TYR A 123 12.33 -16.43 -0.32
N VAL A 124 11.14 -16.89 -0.69
CA VAL A 124 10.16 -17.43 0.27
C VAL A 124 10.70 -18.66 0.98
N ASP A 125 11.35 -19.58 0.23
CA ASP A 125 11.96 -20.80 0.79
C ASP A 125 13.14 -20.46 1.73
N ASP A 126 14.01 -19.51 1.35
CA ASP A 126 15.17 -19.10 2.14
C ASP A 126 14.78 -18.49 3.50
N TYR A 127 13.67 -17.74 3.54
CA TYR A 127 13.17 -17.11 4.78
C TYR A 127 12.12 -17.95 5.51
N GLY A 128 11.64 -19.03 4.91
CA GLY A 128 10.67 -19.95 5.51
C GLY A 128 9.31 -19.32 5.75
N PHE A 129 8.82 -18.51 4.82
CA PHE A 129 7.48 -17.96 4.86
C PHE A 129 6.44 -19.00 4.42
N ASP A 130 5.30 -19.07 5.09
CA ASP A 130 4.31 -20.15 4.95
C ASP A 130 2.93 -19.69 4.43
N TRP A 131 2.78 -18.44 4.04
CA TRP A 131 1.57 -17.92 3.37
C TRP A 131 1.81 -17.66 1.88
N ARG A 132 0.81 -17.12 1.16
CA ARG A 132 0.87 -16.94 -0.30
C ARG A 132 1.75 -15.78 -0.70
N PHE A 133 2.66 -16.06 -1.64
CA PHE A 133 3.46 -15.07 -2.33
C PHE A 133 3.24 -15.21 -3.85
N SER A 134 3.04 -14.08 -4.54
CA SER A 134 2.83 -14.06 -5.98
C SER A 134 3.52 -12.86 -6.61
N VAL A 135 4.04 -13.04 -7.82
CA VAL A 135 4.45 -11.91 -8.66
C VAL A 135 3.20 -11.29 -9.27
N ALA A 136 2.94 -10.04 -8.97
CA ALA A 136 1.79 -9.32 -9.50
C ALA A 136 1.91 -9.13 -11.02
N SER A 137 0.92 -9.58 -11.78
CA SER A 137 0.87 -9.24 -13.19
C SER A 137 0.75 -7.72 -13.39
N LEU A 138 1.16 -7.23 -14.57
CA LEU A 138 1.01 -5.80 -14.89
C LEU A 138 -0.45 -5.33 -14.76
N GLN A 139 -1.42 -6.22 -15.01
CA GLN A 139 -2.85 -5.91 -14.88
C GLN A 139 -3.26 -5.75 -13.42
N VAL A 140 -2.85 -6.65 -12.53
CA VAL A 140 -3.07 -6.54 -11.08
C VAL A 140 -2.43 -5.27 -10.53
N ALA A 141 -1.16 -5.02 -10.85
CA ALA A 141 -0.46 -3.83 -10.38
C ALA A 141 -1.14 -2.53 -10.86
N ARG A 142 -1.55 -2.45 -12.15
CA ARG A 142 -2.30 -1.29 -12.67
C ARG A 142 -3.64 -1.09 -11.97
N ALA A 143 -4.38 -2.16 -11.72
CA ALA A 143 -5.65 -2.09 -11.02
C ALA A 143 -5.46 -1.56 -9.59
N MET A 144 -4.48 -2.08 -8.85
CA MET A 144 -4.15 -1.59 -7.50
C MET A 144 -3.72 -0.13 -7.50
N GLY A 145 -2.83 0.27 -8.42
CA GLY A 145 -2.38 1.65 -8.55
C GLY A 145 -3.51 2.63 -8.87
N ASN A 146 -4.46 2.24 -9.71
CA ASN A 146 -5.60 3.07 -10.10
C ASN A 146 -6.68 3.14 -9.01
N LEU A 147 -6.95 2.02 -8.31
CA LEU A 147 -8.00 1.95 -7.28
C LEU A 147 -7.54 2.56 -5.95
N TYR A 148 -6.30 2.31 -5.55
CA TYR A 148 -5.84 2.64 -4.21
C TYR A 148 -4.78 3.73 -4.15
N SER A 149 -3.99 3.91 -5.12
CA SER A 149 -3.00 4.92 -5.47
C SER A 149 -1.68 4.28 -5.94
N ALA A 150 -0.85 5.06 -6.64
CA ALA A 150 0.49 4.62 -7.05
C ALA A 150 1.40 4.26 -5.86
N GLN A 151 1.08 4.71 -4.66
CA GLN A 151 1.83 4.39 -3.44
C GLN A 151 1.74 2.91 -3.08
N TYR A 152 0.68 2.20 -3.52
CA TYR A 152 0.58 0.74 -3.38
C TYR A 152 1.56 -0.02 -4.27
N LEU A 153 2.23 0.66 -5.20
CA LEU A 153 3.31 0.11 -6.02
C LEU A 153 4.70 0.58 -5.56
N ASN A 154 4.80 1.09 -4.33
CA ASN A 154 6.04 1.55 -3.72
C ASN A 154 6.39 0.72 -2.47
N PRO A 155 7.05 -0.44 -2.62
CA PRO A 155 7.33 -1.38 -1.54
C PRO A 155 7.95 -0.78 -0.27
N PRO A 156 8.92 0.17 -0.34
CA PRO A 156 9.49 0.81 0.85
C PRO A 156 8.50 1.48 1.79
N LEU A 157 7.31 1.84 1.32
CA LEU A 157 6.22 2.38 2.15
C LEU A 157 5.47 1.29 2.93
N SER A 158 5.77 0.01 2.69
CA SER A 158 5.07 -1.14 3.27
C SER A 158 3.55 -1.02 3.16
N PRO A 159 3.00 -0.87 1.93
CA PRO A 159 1.57 -0.70 1.73
C PRO A 159 0.84 -1.99 2.06
N MET A 160 -0.25 -1.87 2.80
CA MET A 160 -1.09 -3.01 3.18
C MET A 160 -2.56 -2.63 3.08
N LEU A 161 -3.40 -3.61 2.80
CA LEU A 161 -4.85 -3.48 2.84
C LEU A 161 -5.48 -4.76 3.42
N ILE A 162 -6.71 -4.64 3.88
CA ILE A 162 -7.54 -5.76 4.30
C ILE A 162 -8.71 -5.86 3.33
N ILE A 163 -9.01 -7.07 2.87
CA ILE A 163 -10.28 -7.40 2.23
C ILE A 163 -11.10 -8.12 3.30
N ASP A 164 -12.24 -7.55 3.67
CA ASP A 164 -13.09 -8.15 4.69
C ASP A 164 -13.96 -9.28 4.13
N ARG A 165 -14.76 -9.92 4.99
CA ARG A 165 -15.62 -11.06 4.61
C ARG A 165 -16.69 -10.71 3.57
N ASN A 166 -17.01 -9.42 3.41
CA ASN A 166 -17.98 -8.91 2.42
C ASN A 166 -17.31 -8.51 1.10
N GLY A 167 -15.97 -8.61 1.01
CA GLY A 167 -15.18 -8.16 -0.13
C GLY A 167 -14.93 -6.64 -0.13
N GLU A 168 -15.16 -5.95 0.98
CA GLU A 168 -14.84 -4.54 1.11
C GLU A 168 -13.35 -4.35 1.44
N VAL A 169 -12.72 -3.36 0.77
CA VAL A 169 -11.30 -3.08 0.93
C VAL A 169 -11.07 -1.95 1.92
N HIS A 170 -10.26 -2.23 2.92
CA HIS A 170 -9.84 -1.31 3.96
C HIS A 170 -8.35 -1.02 3.80
N LEU A 171 -8.02 0.20 3.40
CA LEU A 171 -6.64 0.63 3.21
C LEU A 171 -6.00 0.92 4.57
N LEU A 172 -4.80 0.41 4.80
CA LEU A 172 -4.05 0.68 6.01
C LEU A 172 -3.07 1.84 5.80
N ASP A 173 -2.77 2.56 6.87
CA ASP A 173 -1.74 3.60 6.85
C ASP A 173 -0.40 3.02 6.36
N TYR A 174 0.38 3.83 5.65
CA TYR A 174 1.71 3.41 5.21
C TYR A 174 2.66 3.26 6.40
N GLY A 175 3.72 2.49 6.17
CA GLY A 175 4.73 2.21 7.18
C GLY A 175 4.60 0.81 7.78
N LYS A 176 5.70 0.33 8.33
CA LYS A 176 5.78 -0.98 8.96
C LYS A 176 4.88 -1.07 10.18
N LYS A 177 4.24 -2.20 10.34
CA LYS A 177 3.39 -2.57 11.46
C LYS A 177 3.97 -3.78 12.15
N ASP A 178 4.18 -3.70 13.45
CA ASP A 178 4.56 -4.87 14.24
C ASP A 178 3.39 -5.85 14.41
N ALA A 179 3.70 -7.04 14.86
CA ALA A 179 2.71 -8.11 14.99
C ALA A 179 1.55 -7.74 15.92
N GLU A 180 1.80 -7.00 17.00
CA GLU A 180 0.76 -6.55 17.94
C GLU A 180 -0.19 -5.55 17.28
N THR A 181 0.37 -4.60 16.52
CA THR A 181 -0.40 -3.63 15.75
C THR A 181 -1.27 -4.34 14.69
N LEU A 182 -0.70 -5.32 13.95
CA LEU A 182 -1.46 -6.11 12.97
C LEU A 182 -2.61 -6.88 13.63
N GLN A 183 -2.37 -7.50 14.80
CA GLN A 183 -3.43 -8.20 15.54
C GLN A 183 -4.58 -7.25 15.92
N LYS A 184 -4.25 -6.07 16.47
CA LYS A 184 -5.26 -5.06 16.84
C LYS A 184 -6.07 -4.58 15.64
N ILE A 185 -5.41 -4.39 14.49
CA ILE A 185 -6.08 -3.96 13.25
C ILE A 185 -7.02 -5.08 12.75
N LEU A 186 -6.60 -6.34 12.82
CA LEU A 186 -7.35 -7.48 12.31
C LEU A 186 -8.48 -7.94 13.24
N GLU A 187 -8.38 -7.68 14.55
CA GLU A 187 -9.35 -8.11 15.57
C GLU A 187 -10.81 -7.81 15.19
N PRO A 188 -11.20 -6.59 14.76
CA PRO A 188 -12.58 -6.29 14.38
C PRO A 188 -13.10 -7.11 13.20
N PHE A 189 -12.23 -7.51 12.27
CA PHE A 189 -12.58 -8.27 11.08
C PHE A 189 -12.66 -9.77 11.37
N LEU A 190 -11.90 -10.26 12.36
CA LEU A 190 -11.86 -11.67 12.75
C LEU A 190 -12.92 -12.02 13.80
N ALA A 191 -13.47 -11.03 14.53
CA ALA A 191 -14.57 -11.24 15.45
C ALA A 191 -15.81 -11.81 14.71
N LYS A 192 -16.44 -12.82 15.32
CA LYS A 192 -17.63 -13.50 14.78
C LYS A 192 -18.90 -12.78 15.18
#